data_d6260ff78e67fef47462e5ea7976e502
#
_entry.id   d6260ff78e67fef47462e5ea7976e502
#
_cell.length_a   1.000
_cell.length_b   1.000
_cell.length_c   1.000
_cell.angle_alpha   90.00
_cell.angle_beta   90.00
_cell.angle_gamma   90.00
#
_symmetry.space_group_name_H-M   'P 1'
#
loop_
_entity.id
_entity.type
_entity.pdbx_description
1 polymer ?
#
loop_
_entity_poly.entity_id
_entity_poly.type
_entity_poly.pdbx_seq_one_letter_code
_entity_poly.pdbx_strand_id
1 'polypeptide(L)'
;MKKVLVLDFGGQYNLLVARRVRECGVYCEIKSYRLSMEDIRAFAPDALILTGGPATVFEPNAPMVDKALFEMGIPVLGICYGQQLMMHLLGGQCRKAETREYGKIELTHAASPLFENVPETSVCWMSHGVEVERMAPGFRVIATTEGCGFAAVENAEKQLYGVQFHPEVLHTVYGTQVLENFLYRVCGFSAEWTMASYLDEAVAECRRQIGSGRVLLALSGGVDSSVAAALLQRAVGAQLTCIFVDHGLLRKDEGDQVEQVMKHQFHVDVRRVNAGDRFLSKLAGVTEPEHKRKIIGEEFIRVFEEEAKKIGAVDFLAQGTIYPDVVESGLGGESVVIKSHHNVGGLPDCVDFKEIVEPLRRLFKDEVRKLGTELGLPDELVWRQPFPGPGLAIRVIGEVTEDKLAILRDADAIFREEMRLAGLDRSTSQFFAVLTDLRSVGVMGDERTYDYTLALRAVQSQDFMTATWSRLPYELLDKVSGRIVGEVKHINRICYDITSKPPATVEWE
;
A
#
# COMPACT_ATOMS: atom_id res chain seq x y z
N MET A 1 -10.83 10.07 20.52
CA MET A 1 -11.25 9.14 19.45
C MET A 1 -11.06 7.71 19.96
N LYS A 2 -12.08 6.87 19.84
CA LYS A 2 -11.99 5.43 20.13
C LYS A 2 -11.08 4.72 19.13
N LYS A 3 -10.41 3.64 19.56
CA LYS A 3 -9.40 2.97 18.74
C LYS A 3 -9.39 1.46 18.93
N VAL A 4 -9.12 0.75 17.85
CA VAL A 4 -8.94 -0.71 17.80
C VAL A 4 -7.47 -1.06 17.79
N LEU A 5 -7.08 -2.05 18.59
CA LEU A 5 -5.78 -2.70 18.47
C LEU A 5 -5.95 -4.01 17.69
N VAL A 6 -5.25 -4.13 16.58
CA VAL A 6 -5.17 -5.34 15.76
C VAL A 6 -3.90 -6.07 16.13
N LEU A 7 -3.99 -7.29 16.67
CA LEU A 7 -2.84 -8.13 17.00
C LEU A 7 -2.51 -9.05 15.83
N ASP A 8 -1.29 -8.92 15.34
CA ASP A 8 -0.75 -9.63 14.19
C ASP A 8 -0.12 -10.96 14.60
N PHE A 9 -0.64 -12.07 14.06
CA PHE A 9 -0.14 -13.43 14.27
C PHE A 9 0.65 -13.98 13.07
N GLY A 10 1.13 -13.12 12.18
CA GLY A 10 1.96 -13.51 11.04
C GLY A 10 1.17 -14.00 9.82
N GLY A 11 -0.14 -13.75 9.76
CA GLY A 11 -0.98 -14.09 8.60
C GLY A 11 -0.77 -13.11 7.44
N GLN A 12 -1.05 -13.57 6.24
CA GLN A 12 -0.89 -12.76 5.02
C GLN A 12 -1.93 -11.63 4.86
N TYR A 13 -3.04 -11.65 5.61
CA TYR A 13 -4.12 -10.66 5.49
C TYR A 13 -4.16 -9.64 6.63
N ASN A 14 -3.14 -9.57 7.47
CA ASN A 14 -3.14 -8.73 8.68
C ASN A 14 -3.30 -7.25 8.39
N LEU A 15 -2.55 -6.72 7.41
CA LEU A 15 -2.68 -5.34 6.94
C LEU A 15 -4.05 -5.08 6.33
N LEU A 16 -4.65 -6.09 5.68
CA LEU A 16 -5.98 -5.98 5.09
C LEU A 16 -7.05 -5.84 6.17
N VAL A 17 -6.94 -6.56 7.30
CA VAL A 17 -7.84 -6.39 8.46
C VAL A 17 -7.81 -4.94 8.95
N ALA A 18 -6.61 -4.39 9.20
CA ALA A 18 -6.47 -3.01 9.65
C ALA A 18 -7.03 -2.02 8.63
N ARG A 19 -6.78 -2.24 7.34
CA ARG A 19 -7.32 -1.41 6.26
C ARG A 19 -8.85 -1.43 6.23
N ARG A 20 -9.50 -2.60 6.37
CA ARG A 20 -10.96 -2.70 6.42
C ARG A 20 -11.56 -1.96 7.62
N VAL A 21 -10.94 -2.05 8.80
CA VAL A 21 -11.36 -1.28 9.98
C VAL A 21 -11.30 0.23 9.70
N ARG A 22 -10.23 0.71 9.03
CA ARG A 22 -10.08 2.12 8.63
C ARG A 22 -11.10 2.54 7.57
N GLU A 23 -11.40 1.68 6.61
CA GLU A 23 -12.45 1.90 5.61
C GLU A 23 -13.83 2.06 6.25
N CYS A 24 -14.08 1.41 7.40
CA CYS A 24 -15.26 1.64 8.23
C CYS A 24 -15.17 2.93 9.08
N GLY A 25 -14.23 3.84 8.83
CA GLY A 25 -14.11 5.11 9.56
C GLY A 25 -13.70 4.96 11.03
N VAL A 26 -13.02 3.87 11.40
CA VAL A 26 -12.54 3.62 12.76
C VAL A 26 -11.02 3.56 12.78
N TYR A 27 -10.40 4.30 13.70
CA TYR A 27 -8.95 4.26 13.86
C TYR A 27 -8.49 2.93 14.44
N CYS A 28 -7.44 2.35 13.85
CA CYS A 28 -6.78 1.16 14.38
C CYS A 28 -5.26 1.22 14.21
N GLU A 29 -4.54 0.50 15.05
CA GLU A 29 -3.13 0.18 14.86
C GLU A 29 -2.93 -1.33 14.87
N ILE A 30 -1.99 -1.80 14.04
CA ILE A 30 -1.54 -3.19 14.04
C ILE A 30 -0.25 -3.30 14.85
N LYS A 31 -0.19 -4.28 15.73
CA LYS A 31 0.97 -4.58 16.58
C LYS A 31 1.19 -6.09 16.64
N SER A 32 2.43 -6.50 16.89
CA SER A 32 2.75 -7.91 17.09
C SER A 32 1.95 -8.53 18.26
N TYR A 33 1.55 -9.78 18.12
CA TYR A 33 0.97 -10.57 19.21
C TYR A 33 1.87 -10.69 20.46
N ARG A 34 3.18 -10.40 20.31
CA ARG A 34 4.18 -10.41 21.39
C ARG A 34 4.11 -9.19 22.30
N LEU A 35 3.22 -8.24 22.00
CA LEU A 35 3.04 -7.04 22.82
C LEU A 35 2.69 -7.44 24.26
N SER A 36 3.36 -6.84 25.23
CA SER A 36 3.08 -7.14 26.64
C SER A 36 1.71 -6.62 27.07
N MET A 37 1.12 -7.22 28.11
CA MET A 37 -0.15 -6.72 28.67
C MET A 37 -0.02 -5.29 29.21
N GLU A 38 1.17 -4.89 29.64
CA GLU A 38 1.46 -3.51 30.06
C GLU A 38 1.36 -2.53 28.88
N ASP A 39 1.97 -2.88 27.74
CA ASP A 39 1.91 -2.08 26.52
C ASP A 39 0.50 -2.03 25.92
N ILE A 40 -0.24 -3.14 25.98
CA ILE A 40 -1.66 -3.17 25.55
C ILE A 40 -2.50 -2.24 26.42
N ARG A 41 -2.31 -2.27 27.74
CA ARG A 41 -3.01 -1.35 28.66
C ARG A 41 -2.58 0.10 28.46
N ALA A 42 -1.29 0.36 28.21
CA ALA A 42 -0.78 1.69 27.89
C ALA A 42 -1.33 2.23 26.57
N PHE A 43 -1.51 1.37 25.59
CA PHE A 43 -2.20 1.73 24.34
C PHE A 43 -3.67 2.07 24.58
N ALA A 44 -4.31 1.51 25.62
CA ALA A 44 -5.70 1.69 25.99
C ALA A 44 -6.67 1.50 24.80
N PRO A 45 -6.75 0.29 24.21
CA PRO A 45 -7.68 0.00 23.12
C PRO A 45 -9.12 -0.05 23.65
N ASP A 46 -10.07 0.39 22.84
CA ASP A 46 -11.51 0.24 23.09
C ASP A 46 -12.06 -1.08 22.54
N ALA A 47 -11.33 -1.75 21.65
CA ALA A 47 -11.62 -3.09 21.15
C ALA A 47 -10.34 -3.76 20.62
N LEU A 48 -10.38 -5.09 20.52
CA LEU A 48 -9.29 -5.91 19.98
C LEU A 48 -9.74 -6.73 18.77
N ILE A 49 -8.86 -6.87 17.80
CA ILE A 49 -9.00 -7.85 16.72
C ILE A 49 -7.76 -8.74 16.70
N LEU A 50 -7.95 -10.05 16.80
CA LEU A 50 -6.90 -11.07 16.68
C LEU A 50 -6.95 -11.61 15.25
N THR A 51 -5.87 -11.44 14.49
CA THR A 51 -5.84 -11.81 13.07
C THR A 51 -5.68 -13.33 12.85
N GLY A 52 -5.76 -13.75 11.60
CA GLY A 52 -5.30 -15.06 11.16
C GLY A 52 -3.79 -15.22 11.29
N GLY A 53 -3.31 -16.46 11.23
CA GLY A 53 -1.90 -16.79 11.27
C GLY A 53 -1.63 -18.18 10.68
N PRO A 54 -0.38 -18.47 10.27
CA PRO A 54 -0.01 -19.74 9.65
C PRO A 54 0.16 -20.89 10.66
N ALA A 55 0.23 -20.58 11.95
CA ALA A 55 0.53 -21.54 13.02
C ALA A 55 -0.71 -22.34 13.44
N THR A 56 -0.47 -23.36 14.24
CA THR A 56 -1.48 -24.23 14.84
C THR A 56 -1.46 -24.06 16.35
N VAL A 57 -2.60 -23.72 16.98
CA VAL A 57 -2.70 -23.33 18.40
C VAL A 57 -2.22 -24.39 19.42
N PHE A 58 -2.11 -25.63 19.03
CA PHE A 58 -1.63 -26.72 19.89
C PHE A 58 -0.19 -27.15 19.60
N GLU A 59 0.54 -26.45 18.73
CA GLU A 59 1.97 -26.68 18.52
C GLU A 59 2.81 -26.00 19.62
N PRO A 60 3.99 -26.60 20.00
CA PRO A 60 4.79 -26.13 21.13
C PRO A 60 5.24 -24.66 21.06
N ASN A 61 5.39 -24.11 19.86
CA ASN A 61 5.84 -22.72 19.63
C ASN A 61 4.75 -21.84 19.00
N ALA A 62 3.47 -22.21 19.18
CA ALA A 62 2.37 -21.43 18.64
C ALA A 62 2.38 -19.98 19.17
N PRO A 63 2.07 -18.99 18.35
CA PRO A 63 1.89 -17.62 18.79
C PRO A 63 0.77 -17.50 19.82
N MET A 64 1.10 -17.19 21.07
CA MET A 64 0.14 -17.10 22.17
C MET A 64 0.07 -15.66 22.72
N VAL A 65 -1.08 -15.31 23.28
CA VAL A 65 -1.27 -14.11 24.08
C VAL A 65 -1.59 -14.49 25.52
N ASP A 66 -1.47 -13.53 26.43
CA ASP A 66 -1.92 -13.73 27.83
C ASP A 66 -3.46 -13.85 27.86
N LYS A 67 -3.97 -14.85 28.58
CA LYS A 67 -5.40 -15.06 28.79
C LYS A 67 -6.10 -13.84 29.38
N ALA A 68 -5.39 -13.04 30.19
CA ALA A 68 -5.89 -11.80 30.78
C ALA A 68 -6.38 -10.79 29.72
N LEU A 69 -5.96 -10.93 28.47
CA LEU A 69 -6.46 -10.12 27.33
C LEU A 69 -7.98 -10.23 27.18
N PHE A 70 -8.54 -11.45 27.36
CA PHE A 70 -9.98 -11.70 27.27
C PHE A 70 -10.76 -11.32 28.53
N GLU A 71 -10.07 -10.83 29.55
CA GLU A 71 -10.62 -10.37 30.82
C GLU A 71 -10.54 -8.84 30.97
N MET A 72 -10.11 -8.12 29.92
CA MET A 72 -10.00 -6.66 29.93
C MET A 72 -11.36 -5.94 29.92
N GLY A 73 -12.46 -6.65 29.68
CA GLY A 73 -13.81 -6.06 29.62
C GLY A 73 -14.07 -5.19 28.38
N ILE A 74 -13.31 -5.42 27.30
CA ILE A 74 -13.49 -4.77 26.00
C ILE A 74 -13.84 -5.81 24.94
N PRO A 75 -14.57 -5.42 23.86
CA PRO A 75 -14.93 -6.34 22.80
C PRO A 75 -13.70 -6.94 22.10
N VAL A 76 -13.77 -8.24 21.76
CA VAL A 76 -12.72 -8.95 21.03
C VAL A 76 -13.33 -9.70 19.85
N LEU A 77 -12.72 -9.56 18.66
CA LEU A 77 -13.00 -10.37 17.47
C LEU A 77 -11.77 -11.23 17.14
N GLY A 78 -11.92 -12.54 17.17
CA GLY A 78 -10.90 -13.47 16.66
C GLY A 78 -11.21 -13.90 15.23
N ILE A 79 -10.26 -13.75 14.31
CA ILE A 79 -10.39 -14.16 12.90
C ILE A 79 -9.48 -15.38 12.66
N CYS A 80 -10.04 -16.48 12.15
CA CYS A 80 -9.33 -17.70 11.79
C CYS A 80 -8.46 -18.22 12.98
N TYR A 81 -7.14 -18.04 12.92
CA TYR A 81 -6.25 -18.37 14.03
C TYR A 81 -6.66 -17.67 15.34
N GLY A 82 -7.08 -16.40 15.27
CA GLY A 82 -7.53 -15.64 16.44
C GLY A 82 -8.76 -16.25 17.12
N GLN A 83 -9.72 -16.82 16.38
CA GLN A 83 -10.83 -17.59 16.93
C GLN A 83 -10.33 -18.86 17.62
N GLN A 84 -9.47 -19.64 16.96
CA GLN A 84 -8.92 -20.87 17.49
C GLN A 84 -8.13 -20.63 18.79
N LEU A 85 -7.31 -19.57 18.81
CA LEU A 85 -6.53 -19.14 19.97
C LEU A 85 -7.44 -18.77 21.15
N MET A 86 -8.48 -17.98 20.88
CA MET A 86 -9.47 -17.60 21.90
C MET A 86 -10.17 -18.84 22.48
N MET A 87 -10.62 -19.78 21.65
CA MET A 87 -11.22 -21.03 22.11
C MET A 87 -10.25 -21.84 22.94
N HIS A 88 -9.02 -22.03 22.48
CA HIS A 88 -7.99 -22.79 23.18
C HIS A 88 -7.67 -22.22 24.57
N LEU A 89 -7.44 -20.92 24.68
CA LEU A 89 -7.08 -20.25 25.93
C LEU A 89 -8.24 -20.20 26.94
N LEU A 90 -9.49 -20.18 26.48
CA LEU A 90 -10.67 -20.11 27.34
C LEU A 90 -11.24 -21.50 27.73
N GLY A 91 -10.54 -22.59 27.38
CA GLY A 91 -10.90 -23.95 27.82
C GLY A 91 -11.69 -24.76 26.81
N GLY A 92 -11.75 -24.32 25.58
CA GLY A 92 -12.17 -25.11 24.43
C GLY A 92 -11.06 -26.03 23.92
N GLN A 93 -11.28 -26.66 22.80
CA GLN A 93 -10.34 -27.59 22.17
C GLN A 93 -10.34 -27.40 20.65
N CYS A 94 -9.14 -27.42 20.05
CA CYS A 94 -8.96 -27.39 18.60
C CYS A 94 -8.30 -28.69 18.13
N ARG A 95 -8.64 -29.10 16.89
CA ARG A 95 -8.02 -30.27 16.23
C ARG A 95 -7.68 -29.97 14.78
N LYS A 96 -6.91 -30.84 14.15
CA LYS A 96 -6.77 -30.84 12.69
C LYS A 96 -8.14 -31.18 12.07
N ALA A 97 -8.58 -30.37 11.12
CA ALA A 97 -9.85 -30.57 10.44
C ALA A 97 -9.82 -31.87 9.64
N GLU A 98 -10.90 -32.64 9.70
CA GLU A 98 -11.09 -33.83 8.87
C GLU A 98 -11.23 -33.45 7.40
N THR A 99 -12.01 -32.39 7.14
CA THR A 99 -12.15 -31.79 5.82
C THR A 99 -11.58 -30.36 5.87
N ARG A 100 -10.54 -30.10 5.08
CA ARG A 100 -9.97 -28.77 4.97
C ARG A 100 -10.84 -27.91 4.07
N GLU A 101 -11.08 -26.67 4.46
CA GLU A 101 -11.84 -25.73 3.65
C GLU A 101 -10.93 -24.62 3.12
N TYR A 102 -10.85 -24.53 1.79
CA TYR A 102 -10.11 -23.49 1.08
C TYR A 102 -10.96 -22.91 -0.05
N GLY A 103 -11.10 -21.58 -0.06
CA GLY A 103 -11.85 -20.88 -1.11
C GLY A 103 -13.23 -20.41 -0.67
N LYS A 104 -14.12 -20.26 -1.65
CA LYS A 104 -15.49 -19.79 -1.47
C LYS A 104 -16.37 -20.91 -0.95
N ILE A 105 -16.91 -20.74 0.24
CA ILE A 105 -17.78 -21.72 0.92
C ILE A 105 -19.08 -21.02 1.31
N GLU A 106 -20.18 -21.77 1.26
CA GLU A 106 -21.49 -21.30 1.74
C GLU A 106 -21.54 -21.32 3.26
N LEU A 107 -21.92 -20.18 3.85
CA LEU A 107 -22.06 -19.96 5.28
C LEU A 107 -23.54 -19.79 5.63
N THR A 108 -24.03 -20.52 6.61
CA THR A 108 -25.36 -20.31 7.20
C THR A 108 -25.21 -19.79 8.62
N HIS A 109 -25.92 -18.71 8.97
CA HIS A 109 -25.84 -18.11 10.29
C HIS A 109 -27.18 -18.04 11.04
N ALA A 110 -27.10 -18.01 12.37
CA ALA A 110 -28.19 -17.72 13.28
C ALA A 110 -28.20 -16.22 13.64
N ALA A 111 -29.24 -15.77 14.32
CA ALA A 111 -29.38 -14.41 14.80
C ALA A 111 -28.23 -14.03 15.78
N SER A 112 -27.49 -12.99 15.43
CA SER A 112 -26.41 -12.40 16.23
C SER A 112 -26.22 -10.94 15.79
N PRO A 113 -25.81 -10.04 16.71
CA PRO A 113 -25.42 -8.68 16.32
C PRO A 113 -24.35 -8.65 15.21
N LEU A 114 -23.49 -9.67 15.14
CA LEU A 114 -22.43 -9.77 14.13
C LEU A 114 -22.96 -9.97 12.70
N PHE A 115 -24.12 -10.58 12.54
CA PHE A 115 -24.73 -10.90 11.24
C PHE A 115 -25.97 -10.07 10.93
N GLU A 116 -26.18 -8.96 11.61
CA GLU A 116 -27.32 -8.10 11.31
C GLU A 116 -27.23 -7.52 9.89
N ASN A 117 -28.30 -7.58 9.12
CA ASN A 117 -28.39 -7.22 7.70
C ASN A 117 -27.51 -8.08 6.78
N VAL A 118 -27.05 -9.23 7.23
CA VAL A 118 -26.43 -10.26 6.39
C VAL A 118 -27.52 -11.29 6.04
N PRO A 119 -27.66 -11.76 4.77
CA PRO A 119 -28.57 -12.84 4.45
C PRO A 119 -28.25 -14.13 5.22
N GLU A 120 -29.26 -14.86 5.67
CA GLU A 120 -29.11 -16.10 6.45
C GLU A 120 -28.09 -17.07 5.83
N THR A 121 -28.06 -17.12 4.51
CA THR A 121 -27.07 -17.88 3.73
C THR A 121 -26.26 -16.91 2.86
N SER A 122 -24.93 -17.02 2.93
CA SER A 122 -24.01 -16.16 2.19
C SER A 122 -22.70 -16.89 1.84
N VAL A 123 -21.86 -16.29 1.00
CA VAL A 123 -20.56 -16.86 0.63
C VAL A 123 -19.46 -16.21 1.46
N CYS A 124 -18.65 -17.04 2.11
CA CYS A 124 -17.44 -16.61 2.81
C CYS A 124 -16.17 -17.25 2.22
N TRP A 125 -15.01 -16.69 2.56
CA TRP A 125 -13.71 -17.23 2.21
C TRP A 125 -13.12 -17.97 3.38
N MET A 126 -12.96 -19.27 3.20
CA MET A 126 -12.29 -20.16 4.16
C MET A 126 -10.83 -20.41 3.74
N SER A 127 -9.97 -20.51 4.72
CA SER A 127 -8.55 -20.87 4.52
C SER A 127 -8.00 -21.51 5.80
N HIS A 128 -8.44 -22.73 6.11
CA HIS A 128 -8.02 -23.41 7.34
C HIS A 128 -7.86 -24.93 7.20
N GLY A 129 -6.91 -25.47 7.97
CA GLY A 129 -6.70 -26.91 8.16
C GLY A 129 -6.82 -27.33 9.63
N VAL A 130 -7.21 -26.41 10.51
CA VAL A 130 -7.48 -26.57 11.94
C VAL A 130 -8.87 -26.02 12.22
N GLU A 131 -9.62 -26.68 13.07
CA GLU A 131 -10.96 -26.29 13.47
C GLU A 131 -11.14 -26.36 14.99
N VAL A 132 -12.14 -25.68 15.50
CA VAL A 132 -12.61 -25.85 16.87
C VAL A 132 -13.34 -27.19 16.95
N GLU A 133 -12.94 -28.05 17.86
CA GLU A 133 -13.57 -29.35 18.15
C GLU A 133 -14.63 -29.20 19.25
N ARG A 134 -14.28 -28.41 20.27
CA ARG A 134 -15.16 -28.13 21.41
C ARG A 134 -15.04 -26.66 21.81
N MET A 135 -16.19 -25.99 21.88
CA MET A 135 -16.24 -24.60 22.32
C MET A 135 -15.77 -24.41 23.78
N ALA A 136 -15.24 -23.22 24.05
CA ALA A 136 -15.03 -22.74 25.42
C ALA A 136 -16.38 -22.53 26.13
N PRO A 137 -16.42 -22.68 27.49
CA PRO A 137 -17.62 -22.42 28.27
C PRO A 137 -18.19 -21.01 28.05
N GLY A 138 -19.52 -20.92 27.96
CA GLY A 138 -20.23 -19.65 27.78
C GLY A 138 -20.33 -19.14 26.34
N PHE A 139 -19.78 -19.85 25.38
CA PHE A 139 -19.94 -19.56 23.96
C PHE A 139 -21.14 -20.30 23.34
N ARG A 140 -21.70 -19.73 22.28
CA ARG A 140 -22.65 -20.40 21.39
C ARG A 140 -22.22 -20.28 19.94
N VAL A 141 -22.65 -21.22 19.12
CA VAL A 141 -22.46 -21.17 17.67
C VAL A 141 -23.42 -20.14 17.07
N ILE A 142 -22.90 -19.30 16.19
CA ILE A 142 -23.68 -18.30 15.45
C ILE A 142 -23.58 -18.46 13.94
N ALA A 143 -22.64 -19.29 13.42
CA ALA A 143 -22.61 -19.69 12.01
C ALA A 143 -21.91 -21.02 11.81
N THR A 144 -22.30 -21.72 10.73
CA THR A 144 -21.76 -23.03 10.31
C THR A 144 -21.56 -23.05 8.79
N THR A 145 -20.68 -23.94 8.32
CA THR A 145 -20.59 -24.40 6.94
C THR A 145 -20.80 -25.91 6.89
N GLU A 146 -20.83 -26.49 5.69
CA GLU A 146 -20.91 -27.96 5.55
C GLU A 146 -19.73 -28.67 6.23
N GLY A 147 -18.51 -28.10 6.15
CA GLY A 147 -17.27 -28.68 6.69
C GLY A 147 -16.86 -28.14 8.06
N CYS A 148 -17.46 -27.04 8.55
CA CYS A 148 -17.06 -26.40 9.81
C CYS A 148 -18.28 -26.09 10.69
N GLY A 149 -18.45 -26.86 11.77
CA GLY A 149 -19.54 -26.66 12.73
C GLY A 149 -19.43 -25.44 13.62
N PHE A 150 -18.27 -24.78 13.63
CA PHE A 150 -17.95 -23.58 14.44
C PHE A 150 -17.40 -22.46 13.56
N ALA A 151 -18.06 -22.19 12.41
CA ALA A 151 -17.63 -21.17 11.48
C ALA A 151 -17.72 -19.75 12.08
N ALA A 152 -18.64 -19.52 13.03
CA ALA A 152 -18.59 -18.37 13.90
C ALA A 152 -19.19 -18.70 15.28
N VAL A 153 -18.65 -18.06 16.31
CA VAL A 153 -19.02 -18.26 17.73
C VAL A 153 -19.10 -16.92 18.46
N GLU A 154 -19.93 -16.86 19.50
CA GLU A 154 -19.97 -15.67 20.36
C GLU A 154 -20.18 -16.02 21.83
N ASN A 155 -19.60 -15.18 22.70
CA ASN A 155 -20.00 -15.01 24.09
C ASN A 155 -20.46 -13.57 24.26
N ALA A 156 -21.77 -13.35 24.15
CA ALA A 156 -22.36 -12.01 24.15
C ALA A 156 -22.18 -11.28 25.48
N GLU A 157 -22.17 -12.01 26.61
CA GLU A 157 -21.97 -11.43 27.94
C GLU A 157 -20.58 -10.78 28.08
N LYS A 158 -19.55 -11.45 27.56
CA LYS A 158 -18.16 -10.97 27.58
C LYS A 158 -17.78 -10.17 26.34
N GLN A 159 -18.68 -10.01 25.37
CA GLN A 159 -18.42 -9.38 24.08
C GLN A 159 -17.25 -10.01 23.30
N LEU A 160 -17.14 -11.35 23.37
CA LEU A 160 -16.12 -12.12 22.66
C LEU A 160 -16.75 -12.79 21.43
N TYR A 161 -16.20 -12.52 20.25
CA TYR A 161 -16.68 -13.01 18.97
C TYR A 161 -15.55 -13.71 18.22
N GLY A 162 -15.86 -14.77 17.51
CA GLY A 162 -14.89 -15.47 16.66
C GLY A 162 -15.51 -15.84 15.33
N VAL A 163 -14.71 -15.74 14.26
CA VAL A 163 -15.04 -16.19 12.92
C VAL A 163 -13.90 -17.02 12.36
N GLN A 164 -14.21 -18.21 11.79
CA GLN A 164 -13.19 -19.06 11.15
C GLN A 164 -12.84 -18.57 9.74
N PHE A 165 -13.79 -17.93 9.08
CA PHE A 165 -13.61 -17.32 7.75
C PHE A 165 -12.90 -15.96 7.84
N HIS A 166 -12.50 -15.44 6.68
CA HIS A 166 -11.82 -14.16 6.55
C HIS A 166 -12.80 -13.06 6.07
N PRO A 167 -13.34 -12.22 6.97
CA PRO A 167 -14.24 -11.14 6.60
C PRO A 167 -13.53 -9.99 5.86
N GLU A 168 -12.21 -9.88 5.99
CA GLU A 168 -11.40 -8.83 5.41
C GLU A 168 -11.19 -8.96 3.89
N VAL A 169 -11.34 -10.18 3.33
CA VAL A 169 -11.11 -10.42 1.90
C VAL A 169 -12.39 -10.22 1.08
N LEU A 170 -12.24 -9.75 -0.16
CA LEU A 170 -13.38 -9.48 -1.06
C LEU A 170 -14.22 -10.71 -1.42
N HIS A 171 -13.67 -11.91 -1.24
CA HIS A 171 -14.37 -13.15 -1.54
C HIS A 171 -15.41 -13.52 -0.47
N THR A 172 -15.36 -12.90 0.71
CA THR A 172 -16.43 -12.91 1.69
C THR A 172 -17.39 -11.79 1.34
N VAL A 173 -18.53 -12.17 0.72
CA VAL A 173 -19.44 -11.21 0.08
C VAL A 173 -19.96 -10.13 1.05
N TYR A 174 -20.27 -10.50 2.28
CA TYR A 174 -20.75 -9.60 3.34
C TYR A 174 -19.69 -9.34 4.41
N GLY A 175 -18.40 -9.54 4.10
CA GLY A 175 -17.31 -9.40 5.08
C GLY A 175 -17.20 -8.00 5.68
N THR A 176 -17.37 -6.95 4.87
CA THR A 176 -17.42 -5.57 5.34
C THR A 176 -18.58 -5.35 6.32
N GLN A 177 -19.79 -5.88 6.02
CA GLN A 177 -20.94 -5.77 6.91
C GLN A 177 -20.71 -6.46 8.26
N VAL A 178 -20.02 -7.61 8.27
CA VAL A 178 -19.64 -8.31 9.51
C VAL A 178 -18.68 -7.46 10.34
N LEU A 179 -17.69 -6.84 9.72
CA LEU A 179 -16.76 -5.93 10.41
C LEU A 179 -17.45 -4.66 10.91
N GLU A 180 -18.31 -4.04 10.11
CA GLU A 180 -19.13 -2.89 10.53
C GLU A 180 -20.02 -3.24 11.73
N ASN A 181 -20.67 -4.41 11.70
CA ASN A 181 -21.50 -4.87 12.81
C ASN A 181 -20.68 -5.06 14.10
N PHE A 182 -19.48 -5.65 14.00
CA PHE A 182 -18.58 -5.72 15.15
C PHE A 182 -18.22 -4.32 15.68
N LEU A 183 -17.79 -3.41 14.80
CA LEU A 183 -17.33 -2.09 15.19
C LEU A 183 -18.48 -1.20 15.73
N TYR A 184 -19.60 -1.17 15.04
CA TYR A 184 -20.65 -0.23 15.38
C TYR A 184 -21.66 -0.78 16.39
N ARG A 185 -22.08 -2.05 16.24
CA ARG A 185 -23.12 -2.63 17.09
C ARG A 185 -22.58 -3.27 18.35
N VAL A 186 -21.47 -4.00 18.23
CA VAL A 186 -20.83 -4.66 19.38
C VAL A 186 -19.98 -3.66 20.16
N CYS A 187 -19.08 -2.93 19.49
CA CYS A 187 -18.15 -2.00 20.15
C CYS A 187 -18.74 -0.61 20.40
N GLY A 188 -19.84 -0.25 19.73
CA GLY A 188 -20.45 1.09 19.85
C GLY A 188 -19.54 2.21 19.36
N PHE A 189 -18.78 1.97 18.30
CA PHE A 189 -17.99 2.99 17.63
C PHE A 189 -18.84 3.83 16.70
N SER A 190 -18.32 4.97 16.31
CA SER A 190 -18.81 5.86 15.26
C SER A 190 -17.71 6.07 14.22
N ALA A 191 -18.09 6.41 13.00
CA ALA A 191 -17.15 6.69 11.92
C ALA A 191 -16.49 8.06 12.09
N GLU A 192 -15.59 8.18 13.07
CA GLU A 192 -14.89 9.42 13.42
C GLU A 192 -13.54 9.59 12.73
N TRP A 193 -12.99 8.51 12.20
CA TRP A 193 -11.74 8.55 11.46
C TRP A 193 -11.98 9.07 10.05
N THR A 194 -11.80 10.37 9.87
CA THR A 194 -11.92 11.07 8.58
C THR A 194 -10.62 11.78 8.23
N MET A 195 -10.36 12.01 6.94
CA MET A 195 -9.14 12.73 6.54
C MET A 195 -9.17 14.20 6.97
N ALA A 196 -10.34 14.82 7.07
CA ALA A 196 -10.47 16.18 7.60
C ALA A 196 -10.04 16.27 9.07
N SER A 197 -10.52 15.36 9.94
CA SER A 197 -10.10 15.31 11.34
C SER A 197 -8.62 14.95 11.51
N TYR A 198 -8.11 14.04 10.69
CA TYR A 198 -6.69 13.71 10.67
C TYR A 198 -5.81 14.89 10.27
N LEU A 199 -6.22 15.65 9.26
CA LEU A 199 -5.47 16.81 8.77
C LEU A 199 -5.23 17.84 9.87
N ASP A 200 -6.27 18.18 10.63
CA ASP A 200 -6.15 19.16 11.71
C ASP A 200 -5.22 18.65 12.83
N GLU A 201 -5.34 17.38 13.20
CA GLU A 201 -4.47 16.74 14.20
C GLU A 201 -3.01 16.70 13.72
N ALA A 202 -2.75 16.25 12.47
CA ALA A 202 -1.42 16.14 11.89
C ALA A 202 -0.73 17.50 11.74
N VAL A 203 -1.47 18.54 11.34
CA VAL A 203 -0.96 19.92 11.29
C VAL A 203 -0.55 20.41 12.67
N ALA A 204 -1.39 20.16 13.70
CA ALA A 204 -1.08 20.56 15.06
C ALA A 204 0.14 19.79 15.62
N GLU A 205 0.26 18.51 15.32
CA GLU A 205 1.40 17.68 15.71
C GLU A 205 2.71 18.15 15.06
N CYS A 206 2.70 18.36 13.75
CA CYS A 206 3.87 18.90 13.04
C CYS A 206 4.30 20.26 13.59
N ARG A 207 3.37 21.16 13.91
CA ARG A 207 3.68 22.46 14.53
C ARG A 207 4.36 22.32 15.89
N ARG A 208 3.90 21.36 16.70
CA ARG A 208 4.50 21.11 18.03
C ARG A 208 5.91 20.54 17.92
N GLN A 209 6.09 19.54 17.01
CA GLN A 209 7.37 18.87 16.83
C GLN A 209 8.41 19.80 16.24
N ILE A 210 8.05 20.59 15.24
CA ILE A 210 8.97 21.44 14.49
C ILE A 210 9.26 22.76 15.25
N GLY A 211 8.24 23.33 15.90
CA GLY A 211 8.36 24.63 16.57
C GLY A 211 8.82 25.72 15.61
N SER A 212 9.95 26.37 15.91
CA SER A 212 10.59 27.40 15.06
C SER A 212 11.68 26.85 14.15
N GLY A 213 11.87 25.52 14.10
CA GLY A 213 12.93 24.88 13.33
C GLY A 213 12.68 24.87 11.81
N ARG A 214 13.72 24.66 11.03
CA ARG A 214 13.66 24.54 9.57
C ARG A 214 13.54 23.07 9.18
N VAL A 215 12.69 22.79 8.18
CA VAL A 215 12.39 21.45 7.68
C VAL A 215 12.87 21.30 6.24
N LEU A 216 13.54 20.22 5.94
CA LEU A 216 13.92 19.81 4.60
C LEU A 216 13.12 18.57 4.19
N LEU A 217 12.55 18.57 2.99
CA LEU A 217 11.84 17.44 2.42
C LEU A 217 12.43 17.06 1.06
N ALA A 218 12.70 15.77 0.85
CA ALA A 218 12.98 15.23 -0.47
C ALA A 218 11.66 15.04 -1.23
N LEU A 219 11.40 15.90 -2.20
CA LEU A 219 10.21 15.84 -3.05
C LEU A 219 10.50 14.94 -4.25
N SER A 220 10.01 13.71 -4.24
CA SER A 220 10.22 12.76 -5.34
C SER A 220 9.25 12.93 -6.52
N GLY A 221 8.25 13.81 -6.38
CA GLY A 221 7.15 13.91 -7.34
C GLY A 221 6.07 12.84 -7.20
N GLY A 222 6.27 11.84 -6.34
CA GLY A 222 5.26 10.85 -5.99
C GLY A 222 4.14 11.43 -5.12
N VAL A 223 3.02 10.72 -5.03
CA VAL A 223 1.84 11.15 -4.24
C VAL A 223 2.22 11.43 -2.78
N ASP A 224 2.96 10.53 -2.13
CA ASP A 224 3.24 10.63 -0.70
C ASP A 224 4.10 11.84 -0.36
N SER A 225 5.20 12.07 -1.09
CA SER A 225 6.05 13.25 -0.89
C SER A 225 5.31 14.55 -1.20
N SER A 226 4.40 14.55 -2.17
CA SER A 226 3.59 15.71 -2.52
C SER A 226 2.55 16.04 -1.45
N VAL A 227 1.87 15.03 -0.91
CA VAL A 227 0.92 15.20 0.20
C VAL A 227 1.65 15.63 1.47
N ALA A 228 2.81 15.04 1.77
CA ALA A 228 3.65 15.47 2.90
C ALA A 228 4.08 16.94 2.75
N ALA A 229 4.50 17.36 1.54
CA ALA A 229 4.87 18.76 1.26
C ALA A 229 3.70 19.72 1.50
N ALA A 230 2.52 19.40 0.96
CA ALA A 230 1.32 20.23 1.12
C ALA A 230 0.85 20.33 2.59
N LEU A 231 0.90 19.22 3.34
CA LEU A 231 0.58 19.19 4.76
C LEU A 231 1.57 20.02 5.57
N LEU A 232 2.87 19.84 5.36
CA LEU A 232 3.92 20.59 6.05
C LEU A 232 3.87 22.08 5.69
N GLN A 233 3.60 22.43 4.45
CA GLN A 233 3.39 23.82 4.05
C GLN A 233 2.24 24.47 4.84
N ARG A 234 1.12 23.75 5.01
CA ARG A 234 0.00 24.22 5.85
C ARG A 234 0.36 24.30 7.35
N ALA A 235 1.25 23.41 7.81
CA ALA A 235 1.67 23.40 9.20
C ALA A 235 2.67 24.50 9.55
N VAL A 236 3.75 24.65 8.78
CA VAL A 236 4.92 25.48 9.14
C VAL A 236 5.30 26.52 8.08
N GLY A 237 4.64 26.55 6.93
CA GLY A 237 4.82 27.57 5.91
C GLY A 237 6.27 27.74 5.45
N ALA A 238 6.81 28.94 5.56
CA ALA A 238 8.16 29.30 5.08
C ALA A 238 9.32 28.57 5.77
N GLN A 239 9.06 27.77 6.81
CA GLN A 239 10.10 26.93 7.44
C GLN A 239 10.39 25.67 6.60
N LEU A 240 9.52 25.30 5.65
CA LEU A 240 9.68 24.16 4.76
C LEU A 240 10.49 24.55 3.52
N THR A 241 11.51 23.77 3.20
CA THR A 241 12.20 23.78 1.90
C THR A 241 12.16 22.38 1.32
N CYS A 242 11.77 22.24 0.05
CA CYS A 242 11.76 20.98 -0.67
C CYS A 242 12.87 20.94 -1.71
N ILE A 243 13.61 19.83 -1.78
CA ILE A 243 14.54 19.54 -2.88
C ILE A 243 13.87 18.56 -3.82
N PHE A 244 13.71 18.95 -5.08
CA PHE A 244 13.20 18.10 -6.16
C PHE A 244 14.35 17.77 -7.11
N VAL A 245 14.81 16.53 -7.10
CA VAL A 245 15.87 16.04 -7.99
C VAL A 245 15.25 15.55 -9.28
N ASP A 246 15.43 16.29 -10.35
CA ASP A 246 15.11 15.83 -11.70
C ASP A 246 16.28 15.04 -12.25
N HIS A 247 16.21 13.73 -12.11
CA HIS A 247 17.25 12.80 -12.53
C HIS A 247 17.19 12.42 -14.03
N GLY A 248 16.32 13.08 -14.82
CA GLY A 248 16.19 12.82 -16.23
C GLY A 248 15.47 11.50 -16.59
N LEU A 249 14.98 10.75 -15.60
CA LEU A 249 14.27 9.47 -15.78
C LEU A 249 12.77 9.58 -15.49
N LEU A 250 12.26 10.81 -15.38
CA LEU A 250 10.85 11.10 -15.14
C LEU A 250 10.01 10.88 -16.41
N ARG A 251 8.71 10.71 -16.24
CA ARG A 251 7.73 10.72 -17.32
C ARG A 251 7.74 12.07 -18.06
N LYS A 252 7.09 12.10 -19.21
CA LYS A 252 6.93 13.33 -19.99
C LYS A 252 6.27 14.42 -19.14
N ASP A 253 6.88 15.60 -19.10
CA ASP A 253 6.43 16.82 -18.41
C ASP A 253 6.20 16.67 -16.89
N GLU A 254 6.57 15.54 -16.29
CA GLU A 254 6.29 15.25 -14.88
C GLU A 254 7.00 16.22 -13.93
N GLY A 255 8.27 16.56 -14.20
CA GLY A 255 9.04 17.49 -13.38
C GLY A 255 8.42 18.91 -13.38
N ASP A 256 8.01 19.37 -14.54
CA ASP A 256 7.40 20.69 -14.70
C ASP A 256 6.03 20.78 -14.00
N GLN A 257 5.22 19.70 -14.11
CA GLN A 257 3.93 19.62 -13.43
C GLN A 257 4.08 19.66 -11.89
N VAL A 258 5.02 18.90 -11.34
CA VAL A 258 5.28 18.88 -9.90
C VAL A 258 5.75 20.25 -9.41
N GLU A 259 6.69 20.86 -10.10
CA GLU A 259 7.20 22.18 -9.76
C GLU A 259 6.09 23.23 -9.84
N GLN A 260 5.30 23.24 -10.91
CA GLN A 260 4.20 24.17 -11.11
C GLN A 260 3.17 24.07 -9.98
N VAL A 261 2.71 22.87 -9.64
CA VAL A 261 1.74 22.67 -8.57
C VAL A 261 2.30 23.12 -7.23
N MET A 262 3.48 22.64 -6.85
CA MET A 262 4.05 22.93 -5.53
C MET A 262 4.42 24.39 -5.34
N LYS A 263 5.06 25.03 -6.33
CA LYS A 263 5.45 26.43 -6.22
C LYS A 263 4.30 27.40 -6.37
N HIS A 264 3.45 27.21 -7.39
CA HIS A 264 2.47 28.23 -7.76
C HIS A 264 1.11 28.04 -7.10
N GLN A 265 0.68 26.80 -6.82
CA GLN A 265 -0.60 26.57 -6.14
C GLN A 265 -0.43 26.44 -4.62
N PHE A 266 0.62 25.77 -4.16
CA PHE A 266 0.86 25.53 -2.74
C PHE A 266 1.88 26.46 -2.11
N HIS A 267 2.57 27.31 -2.89
CA HIS A 267 3.57 28.27 -2.43
C HIS A 267 4.70 27.63 -1.60
N VAL A 268 5.06 26.38 -1.93
CA VAL A 268 6.17 25.66 -1.31
C VAL A 268 7.51 26.17 -1.87
N ASP A 269 8.52 26.38 -1.03
CA ASP A 269 9.88 26.64 -1.48
C ASP A 269 10.47 25.34 -2.07
N VAL A 270 10.39 25.19 -3.40
CA VAL A 270 10.91 24.04 -4.13
C VAL A 270 12.18 24.42 -4.86
N ARG A 271 13.26 23.70 -4.56
CA ARG A 271 14.53 23.77 -5.28
C ARG A 271 14.65 22.59 -6.23
N ARG A 272 14.41 22.84 -7.53
CA ARG A 272 14.61 21.82 -8.56
C ARG A 272 16.10 21.74 -8.93
N VAL A 273 16.61 20.53 -8.94
CA VAL A 273 18.00 20.21 -9.34
C VAL A 273 17.94 19.39 -10.62
N ASN A 274 18.31 19.99 -11.74
CA ASN A 274 18.39 19.29 -13.03
C ASN A 274 19.69 18.47 -13.07
N ALA A 275 19.60 17.17 -12.84
CA ALA A 275 20.74 16.25 -12.76
C ALA A 275 20.74 15.17 -13.85
N GLY A 276 19.88 15.29 -14.89
CA GLY A 276 19.70 14.25 -15.92
C GLY A 276 21.00 13.76 -16.54
N ASP A 277 21.87 14.67 -17.00
CA ASP A 277 23.16 14.31 -17.62
C ASP A 277 24.07 13.52 -16.65
N ARG A 278 24.00 13.86 -15.37
CA ARG A 278 24.79 13.21 -14.33
C ARG A 278 24.34 11.76 -14.10
N PHE A 279 23.04 11.50 -14.08
CA PHE A 279 22.51 10.15 -13.97
C PHE A 279 22.75 9.34 -15.24
N LEU A 280 22.49 9.90 -16.43
CA LEU A 280 22.71 9.23 -17.69
C LEU A 280 24.17 8.85 -17.93
N SER A 281 25.10 9.73 -17.57
CA SER A 281 26.53 9.42 -17.70
C SER A 281 26.96 8.22 -16.84
N LYS A 282 26.34 8.02 -15.67
CA LYS A 282 26.63 6.87 -14.79
C LYS A 282 25.90 5.58 -15.22
N LEU A 283 24.82 5.71 -15.97
CA LEU A 283 24.06 4.58 -16.52
C LEU A 283 24.61 4.12 -17.88
N ALA A 284 25.56 4.82 -18.48
CA ALA A 284 26.16 4.45 -19.77
C ALA A 284 26.77 3.04 -19.70
N GLY A 285 26.34 2.16 -20.63
CA GLY A 285 26.75 0.76 -20.70
C GLY A 285 26.15 -0.16 -19.63
N VAL A 286 25.28 0.35 -18.73
CA VAL A 286 24.66 -0.46 -17.67
C VAL A 286 23.36 -1.07 -18.19
N THR A 287 23.29 -2.40 -18.18
CA THR A 287 22.14 -3.16 -18.70
C THR A 287 21.44 -4.01 -17.63
N GLU A 288 22.11 -4.29 -16.50
CA GLU A 288 21.61 -5.16 -15.46
C GLU A 288 20.68 -4.36 -14.52
N PRO A 289 19.44 -4.83 -14.25
CA PRO A 289 18.41 -4.07 -13.55
C PRO A 289 18.79 -3.62 -12.12
N GLU A 290 19.35 -4.53 -11.33
CA GLU A 290 19.73 -4.21 -9.95
C GLU A 290 20.89 -3.22 -9.90
N HIS A 291 21.80 -3.27 -10.89
CA HIS A 291 22.89 -2.31 -11.00
C HIS A 291 22.37 -0.92 -11.37
N LYS A 292 21.39 -0.82 -12.30
CA LYS A 292 20.69 0.45 -12.58
C LYS A 292 20.06 1.04 -11.31
N ARG A 293 19.30 0.22 -10.56
CA ARG A 293 18.63 0.64 -9.31
C ARG A 293 19.64 1.19 -8.29
N LYS A 294 20.75 0.49 -8.09
CA LYS A 294 21.78 0.87 -7.14
C LYS A 294 22.45 2.19 -7.53
N ILE A 295 22.86 2.35 -8.78
CA ILE A 295 23.47 3.59 -9.29
C ILE A 295 22.53 4.78 -9.10
N ILE A 296 21.24 4.61 -9.47
CA ILE A 296 20.25 5.68 -9.38
C ILE A 296 20.01 6.07 -7.91
N GLY A 297 19.86 5.09 -7.03
CA GLY A 297 19.66 5.33 -5.60
C GLY A 297 20.83 6.05 -4.95
N GLU A 298 22.07 5.58 -5.17
CA GLU A 298 23.27 6.20 -4.65
C GLU A 298 23.47 7.64 -5.16
N GLU A 299 23.23 7.85 -6.46
CA GLU A 299 23.41 9.16 -7.05
C GLU A 299 22.34 10.16 -6.59
N PHE A 300 21.10 9.69 -6.40
CA PHE A 300 20.02 10.52 -5.85
C PHE A 300 20.39 11.06 -4.47
N ILE A 301 20.92 10.20 -3.59
CA ILE A 301 21.37 10.59 -2.25
C ILE A 301 22.49 11.65 -2.34
N ARG A 302 23.48 11.44 -3.20
CA ARG A 302 24.60 12.39 -3.37
C ARG A 302 24.13 13.77 -3.84
N VAL A 303 23.25 13.80 -4.85
CA VAL A 303 22.69 15.08 -5.35
C VAL A 303 21.89 15.78 -4.25
N PHE A 304 21.06 15.01 -3.52
CA PHE A 304 20.28 15.56 -2.42
C PHE A 304 21.17 16.15 -1.31
N GLU A 305 22.22 15.44 -0.91
CA GLU A 305 23.21 15.92 0.08
C GLU A 305 23.92 17.19 -0.35
N GLU A 306 24.36 17.25 -1.61
CA GLU A 306 25.04 18.43 -2.16
C GLU A 306 24.13 19.67 -2.10
N GLU A 307 22.86 19.50 -2.43
CA GLU A 307 21.87 20.59 -2.37
C GLU A 307 21.49 20.96 -0.93
N ALA A 308 21.34 19.97 -0.04
CA ALA A 308 21.06 20.19 1.37
C ALA A 308 22.17 21.04 2.03
N LYS A 309 23.45 20.78 1.71
CA LYS A 309 24.59 21.60 2.17
C LYS A 309 24.50 23.05 1.74
N LYS A 310 23.99 23.35 0.54
CA LYS A 310 23.82 24.72 0.03
C LYS A 310 22.69 25.47 0.76
N ILE A 311 21.71 24.76 1.29
CA ILE A 311 20.60 25.32 2.07
C ILE A 311 21.08 25.80 3.45
N GLY A 312 22.12 25.18 3.99
CA GLY A 312 22.69 25.48 5.32
C GLY A 312 21.97 24.70 6.42
N ALA A 313 22.00 25.22 7.64
CA ALA A 313 21.51 24.52 8.82
C ALA A 313 19.98 24.25 8.69
N VAL A 314 19.61 23.00 8.81
CA VAL A 314 18.23 22.49 8.83
C VAL A 314 18.08 21.64 10.07
N ASP A 315 16.97 21.79 10.79
CA ASP A 315 16.75 21.12 12.07
C ASP A 315 16.08 19.75 11.89
N PHE A 316 15.21 19.60 10.88
CA PHE A 316 14.38 18.43 10.68
C PHE A 316 14.43 17.93 9.23
N LEU A 317 14.51 16.61 9.07
CA LEU A 317 14.27 15.95 7.78
C LEU A 317 12.84 15.43 7.76
N ALA A 318 12.05 15.78 6.73
CA ALA A 318 10.73 15.21 6.54
C ALA A 318 10.77 14.07 5.53
N GLN A 319 9.97 13.03 5.79
CA GLN A 319 9.81 11.86 4.92
C GLN A 319 8.34 11.54 4.69
N GLY A 320 8.04 11.06 3.48
CA GLY A 320 6.70 10.62 3.09
C GLY A 320 6.40 9.15 3.47
N THR A 321 6.97 8.65 4.56
CA THR A 321 6.73 7.29 5.09
C THR A 321 5.25 7.10 5.37
N ILE A 322 4.68 5.98 4.92
CA ILE A 322 3.28 5.61 5.14
C ILE A 322 3.18 4.38 6.05
N TYR A 323 1.97 4.09 6.52
CA TYR A 323 1.74 3.06 7.54
C TYR A 323 2.23 1.65 7.13
N PRO A 324 2.03 1.15 5.90
CA PRO A 324 2.61 -0.11 5.48
C PRO A 324 4.15 -0.17 5.59
N ASP A 325 4.85 0.93 5.27
CA ASP A 325 6.31 0.99 5.39
C ASP A 325 6.77 0.80 6.84
N VAL A 326 6.01 1.38 7.80
CA VAL A 326 6.28 1.25 9.23
C VAL A 326 6.09 -0.20 9.71
N VAL A 327 5.05 -0.87 9.25
CA VAL A 327 4.78 -2.26 9.63
C VAL A 327 5.81 -3.21 9.01
N GLU A 328 6.15 -3.02 7.73
CA GLU A 328 7.13 -3.84 7.01
C GLU A 328 8.57 -3.66 7.53
N SER A 329 8.94 -2.49 8.07
CA SER A 329 10.29 -2.22 8.59
C SER A 329 10.61 -2.85 9.94
N GLY A 330 9.73 -3.72 10.48
CA GLY A 330 10.04 -4.57 11.62
C GLY A 330 9.79 -3.99 12.99
N LEU A 331 9.10 -2.85 13.10
CA LEU A 331 8.57 -2.39 14.39
C LEU A 331 7.41 -3.27 14.89
N GLY A 332 7.07 -4.35 14.18
CA GLY A 332 5.93 -5.19 14.48
C GLY A 332 6.07 -6.70 14.31
N GLY A 333 7.12 -7.31 13.81
CA GLY A 333 7.11 -8.77 13.68
C GLY A 333 8.19 -9.42 12.82
N GLU A 334 8.26 -10.75 12.86
CA GLU A 334 9.20 -11.63 12.16
C GLU A 334 9.05 -11.69 10.63
N SER A 335 8.43 -10.72 9.97
CA SER A 335 8.48 -10.67 8.52
C SER A 335 9.91 -10.35 8.10
N VAL A 336 10.52 -11.35 7.47
CA VAL A 336 11.83 -11.23 6.80
C VAL A 336 11.81 -9.95 5.98
N VAL A 337 12.77 -9.06 6.24
CA VAL A 337 12.99 -7.81 5.52
C VAL A 337 13.16 -8.12 4.03
N ILE A 338 12.06 -8.10 3.27
CA ILE A 338 12.07 -8.35 1.82
C ILE A 338 12.31 -7.05 1.04
N LYS A 339 12.22 -5.89 1.69
CA LYS A 339 12.43 -4.58 1.05
C LYS A 339 13.43 -3.72 1.82
N SER A 340 14.72 -3.93 1.55
CA SER A 340 15.80 -3.03 1.99
C SER A 340 15.88 -1.71 1.19
N HIS A 341 14.88 -1.35 0.39
CA HIS A 341 15.01 -0.30 -0.62
C HIS A 341 14.06 0.90 -0.48
N HIS A 342 13.23 0.96 0.55
CA HIS A 342 12.39 2.13 0.81
C HIS A 342 12.67 2.70 2.20
N ASN A 343 13.39 3.79 2.25
CA ASN A 343 13.49 4.82 3.30
C ASN A 343 14.31 4.59 4.59
N VAL A 344 15.02 3.50 4.83
CA VAL A 344 15.79 3.36 6.08
C VAL A 344 17.32 3.26 5.88
N GLY A 345 17.80 3.06 4.65
CA GLY A 345 19.23 2.83 4.36
C GLY A 345 20.01 3.98 3.74
N GLY A 346 19.43 5.17 3.61
CA GLY A 346 20.04 6.27 2.86
C GLY A 346 19.81 7.64 3.48
N LEU A 347 19.84 7.75 4.81
CA LEU A 347 19.91 9.05 5.45
C LEU A 347 21.27 9.70 5.13
N PRO A 348 21.30 10.98 4.74
CA PRO A 348 22.54 11.68 4.51
C PRO A 348 23.37 11.73 5.79
N ASP A 349 24.51 11.07 5.79
CA ASP A 349 25.47 11.11 6.91
C ASP A 349 26.07 12.52 7.13
N CYS A 350 25.80 13.45 6.21
CA CYS A 350 26.44 14.74 6.15
C CYS A 350 25.64 15.91 6.75
N VAL A 351 24.41 15.67 7.24
CA VAL A 351 23.56 16.71 7.85
C VAL A 351 23.04 16.21 9.19
N ASP A 352 23.44 16.89 10.28
CA ASP A 352 22.94 16.61 11.63
C ASP A 352 21.51 17.13 11.79
N PHE A 353 20.53 16.29 11.49
CA PHE A 353 19.13 16.56 11.81
C PHE A 353 18.83 16.21 13.27
N LYS A 354 18.05 17.05 13.94
CA LYS A 354 17.59 16.77 15.31
C LYS A 354 16.64 15.57 15.36
N GLU A 355 15.74 15.50 14.38
CA GLU A 355 14.69 14.48 14.33
C GLU A 355 14.12 14.36 12.91
N ILE A 356 13.48 13.21 12.63
CA ILE A 356 12.73 12.98 11.39
C ILE A 356 11.26 13.29 11.64
N VAL A 357 10.63 13.99 10.69
CA VAL A 357 9.19 14.30 10.69
C VAL A 357 8.51 13.43 9.65
N GLU A 358 7.58 12.58 10.07
CA GLU A 358 6.86 11.63 9.20
C GLU A 358 5.35 11.87 9.27
N PRO A 359 4.83 12.91 8.60
CA PRO A 359 3.44 13.33 8.77
C PRO A 359 2.41 12.33 8.26
N LEU A 360 2.81 11.33 7.48
CA LEU A 360 1.91 10.34 6.87
C LEU A 360 2.06 8.93 7.47
N ARG A 361 2.93 8.76 8.48
CA ARG A 361 3.30 7.42 9.00
C ARG A 361 2.12 6.60 9.56
N ARG A 362 1.00 7.24 9.86
CA ARG A 362 -0.23 6.59 10.36
C ARG A 362 -1.23 6.28 9.25
N LEU A 363 -0.98 6.61 7.99
CA LEU A 363 -1.93 6.50 6.89
C LEU A 363 -1.61 5.37 5.93
N PHE A 364 -2.66 4.67 5.48
CA PHE A 364 -2.59 3.82 4.30
C PHE A 364 -2.54 4.64 3.01
N LYS A 365 -2.12 4.03 1.91
CA LYS A 365 -1.94 4.71 0.61
C LYS A 365 -3.21 5.38 0.09
N ASP A 366 -4.36 4.74 0.27
CA ASP A 366 -5.67 5.29 -0.12
C ASP A 366 -6.11 6.46 0.79
N GLU A 367 -5.76 6.41 2.10
CA GLU A 367 -5.96 7.52 3.03
C GLU A 367 -5.07 8.72 2.66
N VAL A 368 -3.80 8.48 2.26
CA VAL A 368 -2.92 9.54 1.76
C VAL A 368 -3.51 10.23 0.53
N ARG A 369 -4.10 9.48 -0.40
CA ARG A 369 -4.78 10.07 -1.57
C ARG A 369 -5.99 10.91 -1.16
N LYS A 370 -6.83 10.40 -0.26
CA LYS A 370 -7.97 11.17 0.29
C LYS A 370 -7.50 12.44 1.00
N LEU A 371 -6.42 12.36 1.79
CA LEU A 371 -5.80 13.51 2.43
C LEU A 371 -5.28 14.52 1.41
N GLY A 372 -4.69 14.06 0.31
CA GLY A 372 -4.26 14.91 -0.80
C GLY A 372 -5.42 15.69 -1.42
N THR A 373 -6.58 15.05 -1.58
CA THR A 373 -7.81 15.70 -2.04
C THR A 373 -8.31 16.73 -1.03
N GLU A 374 -8.33 16.43 0.28
CA GLU A 374 -8.69 17.37 1.35
C GLU A 374 -7.75 18.58 1.42
N LEU A 375 -6.48 18.40 1.09
CA LEU A 375 -5.49 19.48 0.99
C LEU A 375 -5.68 20.34 -0.28
N GLY A 376 -6.50 19.90 -1.25
CA GLY A 376 -6.72 20.58 -2.52
C GLY A 376 -5.68 20.30 -3.60
N LEU A 377 -4.93 19.20 -3.49
CA LEU A 377 -4.02 18.78 -4.55
C LEU A 377 -4.81 18.35 -5.80
N PRO A 378 -4.32 18.69 -7.03
CA PRO A 378 -4.98 18.27 -8.25
C PRO A 378 -5.10 16.75 -8.39
N ASP A 379 -6.20 16.30 -8.96
CA ASP A 379 -6.48 14.87 -9.19
C ASP A 379 -5.36 14.17 -9.97
N GLU A 380 -4.74 14.85 -10.94
CA GLU A 380 -3.62 14.33 -11.74
C GLU A 380 -2.38 14.01 -10.89
N LEU A 381 -2.20 14.68 -9.75
CA LEU A 381 -1.13 14.41 -8.80
C LEU A 381 -1.54 13.33 -7.80
N VAL A 382 -2.76 13.43 -7.23
CA VAL A 382 -3.27 12.52 -6.20
C VAL A 382 -3.50 11.11 -6.76
N TRP A 383 -4.06 11.01 -7.97
CA TRP A 383 -4.41 9.74 -8.61
C TRP A 383 -3.37 9.27 -9.62
N ARG A 384 -2.18 9.86 -9.58
CA ARG A 384 -1.06 9.44 -10.41
C ARG A 384 -0.78 7.95 -10.24
N GLN A 385 -0.50 7.30 -11.39
CA GLN A 385 -0.10 5.90 -11.43
C GLN A 385 1.19 5.68 -10.62
N PRO A 386 1.34 4.55 -9.92
CA PRO A 386 2.59 4.20 -9.24
C PRO A 386 3.78 4.36 -10.17
N PHE A 387 4.87 4.91 -9.64
CA PHE A 387 6.09 5.11 -10.40
C PHE A 387 7.27 4.68 -9.53
N PRO A 388 8.12 3.79 -10.02
CA PRO A 388 9.24 3.29 -9.25
C PRO A 388 10.31 4.35 -9.03
N GLY A 389 11.07 4.26 -7.95
CA GLY A 389 12.18 5.19 -7.64
C GLY A 389 13.19 5.35 -8.78
N PRO A 390 13.60 4.28 -9.48
CA PRO A 390 14.48 4.38 -10.64
C PRO A 390 13.85 5.02 -11.89
N GLY A 391 12.58 5.39 -11.85
CA GLY A 391 11.89 6.03 -12.95
C GLY A 391 11.78 5.15 -14.20
N LEU A 392 11.88 5.76 -15.37
CA LEU A 392 11.80 5.07 -16.66
C LEU A 392 13.00 4.16 -16.93
N ALA A 393 14.10 4.24 -16.15
CA ALA A 393 15.28 3.41 -16.38
C ALA A 393 14.97 1.90 -16.34
N ILE A 394 14.02 1.47 -15.50
CA ILE A 394 13.59 0.07 -15.39
C ILE A 394 12.44 -0.30 -16.33
N ARG A 395 12.10 0.62 -17.22
CA ARG A 395 11.14 0.42 -18.32
C ARG A 395 11.82 0.56 -19.70
N VAL A 396 13.14 0.76 -19.71
CA VAL A 396 14.01 0.63 -20.87
C VAL A 396 14.84 -0.64 -20.68
N ILE A 397 14.52 -1.69 -21.42
CA ILE A 397 15.29 -2.94 -21.37
C ILE A 397 16.67 -2.73 -21.99
N GLY A 398 17.70 -3.19 -21.28
CA GLY A 398 19.10 -2.96 -21.67
C GLY A 398 19.61 -1.57 -21.31
N GLU A 399 20.54 -1.01 -22.08
CA GLU A 399 21.15 0.29 -21.81
C GLU A 399 20.15 1.45 -21.91
N VAL A 400 20.22 2.37 -20.95
CA VAL A 400 19.40 3.59 -20.91
C VAL A 400 20.12 4.72 -21.64
N THR A 401 19.46 5.27 -22.66
CA THR A 401 19.96 6.43 -23.42
C THR A 401 18.89 7.51 -23.51
N GLU A 402 19.28 8.77 -23.78
CA GLU A 402 18.33 9.87 -23.95
C GLU A 402 17.32 9.59 -25.08
N ASP A 403 17.79 9.05 -26.23
CA ASP A 403 16.91 8.69 -27.35
C ASP A 403 15.86 7.64 -26.95
N LYS A 404 16.26 6.59 -26.24
CA LYS A 404 15.35 5.55 -25.75
C LYS A 404 14.35 6.13 -24.75
N LEU A 405 14.80 7.03 -23.87
CA LEU A 405 13.92 7.70 -22.92
C LEU A 405 12.91 8.62 -23.59
N ALA A 406 13.33 9.36 -24.63
CA ALA A 406 12.43 10.22 -25.40
C ALA A 406 11.32 9.39 -26.08
N ILE A 407 11.70 8.30 -26.74
CA ILE A 407 10.75 7.33 -27.35
C ILE A 407 9.78 6.80 -26.31
N LEU A 408 10.27 6.34 -25.16
CA LEU A 408 9.45 5.75 -24.12
C LEU A 408 8.52 6.79 -23.46
N ARG A 409 8.99 8.02 -23.22
CA ARG A 409 8.17 9.11 -22.67
C ARG A 409 6.96 9.43 -23.54
N ASP A 410 7.17 9.52 -24.86
CA ASP A 410 6.10 9.81 -25.81
C ASP A 410 5.09 8.65 -25.88
N ALA A 411 5.56 7.41 -25.98
CA ALA A 411 4.72 6.22 -26.02
C ALA A 411 3.91 6.02 -24.73
N ASP A 412 4.55 6.18 -23.56
CA ASP A 412 3.89 6.07 -22.24
C ASP A 412 2.84 7.18 -22.04
N ALA A 413 3.12 8.40 -22.54
CA ALA A 413 2.18 9.51 -22.48
C ALA A 413 0.90 9.22 -23.28
N ILE A 414 1.03 8.69 -24.50
CA ILE A 414 -0.12 8.29 -25.35
C ILE A 414 -0.93 7.18 -24.63
N PHE A 415 -0.28 6.15 -24.12
CA PHE A 415 -0.98 5.07 -23.44
C PHE A 415 -1.75 5.58 -22.21
N ARG A 416 -1.13 6.42 -21.39
CA ARG A 416 -1.79 7.01 -20.21
C ARG A 416 -2.95 7.93 -20.59
N GLU A 417 -2.81 8.71 -21.66
CA GLU A 417 -3.88 9.56 -22.17
C GLU A 417 -5.10 8.76 -22.60
N GLU A 418 -4.89 7.70 -23.42
CA GLU A 418 -5.97 6.86 -23.90
C GLU A 418 -6.67 6.07 -22.79
N MET A 419 -5.92 5.58 -21.80
CA MET A 419 -6.49 4.96 -20.60
C MET A 419 -7.40 5.92 -19.83
N ARG A 420 -6.98 7.18 -19.68
CA ARG A 420 -7.78 8.24 -19.03
C ARG A 420 -9.03 8.58 -19.83
N LEU A 421 -8.92 8.76 -21.14
CA LEU A 421 -10.05 9.03 -22.02
C LEU A 421 -11.08 7.90 -22.03
N ALA A 422 -10.62 6.65 -21.86
CA ALA A 422 -11.48 5.48 -21.73
C ALA A 422 -12.08 5.31 -20.30
N GLY A 423 -11.71 6.16 -19.33
CA GLY A 423 -12.16 6.05 -17.93
C GLY A 423 -11.62 4.81 -17.19
N LEU A 424 -10.51 4.23 -17.66
CA LEU A 424 -9.90 3.03 -17.10
C LEU A 424 -8.68 3.31 -16.20
N ASP A 425 -8.25 4.56 -16.12
CA ASP A 425 -7.06 4.98 -15.38
C ASP A 425 -7.20 4.79 -13.85
N ARG A 426 -8.42 4.86 -13.31
CA ARG A 426 -8.70 4.65 -11.87
C ARG A 426 -9.08 3.21 -11.55
N SER A 427 -9.62 2.48 -12.50
CA SER A 427 -10.01 1.08 -12.32
C SER A 427 -8.89 0.09 -12.56
N THR A 428 -7.79 0.50 -13.22
CA THR A 428 -6.58 -0.30 -13.44
C THR A 428 -5.51 0.06 -12.43
N SER A 429 -5.01 -0.93 -11.68
CA SER A 429 -4.10 -0.70 -10.55
C SER A 429 -2.77 -0.10 -10.98
N GLN A 430 -2.19 -0.59 -12.07
CA GLN A 430 -1.00 -0.01 -12.69
C GLN A 430 -0.97 -0.33 -14.19
N PHE A 431 -0.53 0.67 -15.00
CA PHE A 431 -0.32 0.50 -16.44
C PHE A 431 0.77 1.44 -16.94
N PHE A 432 1.55 0.97 -17.90
CA PHE A 432 2.71 1.68 -18.44
C PHE A 432 3.22 1.02 -19.74
N ALA A 433 4.08 1.74 -20.45
CA ALA A 433 4.82 1.24 -21.59
C ALA A 433 6.25 0.79 -21.19
N VAL A 434 6.80 -0.18 -21.89
CA VAL A 434 8.17 -0.68 -21.73
C VAL A 434 8.83 -0.70 -23.10
N LEU A 435 9.95 -0.01 -23.25
CA LEU A 435 10.75 -0.07 -24.46
C LEU A 435 11.70 -1.26 -24.39
N THR A 436 11.43 -2.27 -25.22
CA THR A 436 12.30 -3.43 -25.30
C THR A 436 13.54 -3.13 -26.16
N ASP A 437 14.60 -3.92 -26.02
CA ASP A 437 15.75 -3.85 -26.93
C ASP A 437 15.54 -4.68 -28.19
N LEU A 438 14.38 -5.32 -28.32
CA LEU A 438 14.00 -6.12 -29.47
C LEU A 438 13.62 -5.22 -30.66
N ARG A 439 14.27 -5.45 -31.79
CA ARG A 439 13.94 -4.80 -33.06
C ARG A 439 13.26 -5.77 -34.00
N SER A 440 12.35 -5.25 -34.78
CA SER A 440 11.62 -6.05 -35.79
C SER A 440 11.53 -5.33 -37.15
N VAL A 441 11.35 -6.11 -38.18
CA VAL A 441 11.07 -5.57 -39.50
C VAL A 441 9.64 -5.06 -39.58
N GLY A 442 9.46 -3.85 -40.06
CA GLY A 442 8.16 -3.22 -40.34
C GLY A 442 8.09 -2.70 -41.77
N VAL A 443 6.91 -2.31 -42.18
CA VAL A 443 6.66 -1.58 -43.44
C VAL A 443 5.88 -0.34 -43.05
N MET A 444 6.48 0.83 -43.24
CA MET A 444 5.86 2.12 -42.97
C MET A 444 5.92 2.97 -44.25
N GLY A 445 4.74 3.26 -44.78
CA GLY A 445 4.66 3.73 -46.17
C GLY A 445 5.16 2.64 -47.13
N ASP A 446 5.96 3.03 -48.09
CA ASP A 446 6.55 2.07 -49.04
C ASP A 446 7.98 1.60 -48.67
N GLU A 447 8.43 1.91 -47.45
CA GLU A 447 9.78 1.62 -46.98
C GLU A 447 9.79 0.53 -45.90
N ARG A 448 10.84 -0.30 -45.93
CA ARG A 448 11.13 -1.23 -44.82
C ARG A 448 11.80 -0.50 -43.67
N THR A 449 11.28 -0.73 -42.46
CA THR A 449 11.89 -0.24 -41.22
C THR A 449 12.44 -1.38 -40.38
N TYR A 450 13.40 -1.08 -39.51
CA TYR A 450 13.95 -2.00 -38.53
C TYR A 450 14.02 -1.27 -37.17
N ASP A 451 12.89 -1.24 -36.49
CA ASP A 451 12.65 -0.39 -35.33
C ASP A 451 12.28 -1.21 -34.08
N TYR A 452 12.13 -0.53 -32.93
CA TYR A 452 11.86 -1.14 -31.64
C TYR A 452 10.47 -1.77 -31.56
N THR A 453 10.40 -2.81 -30.77
CA THR A 453 9.16 -3.36 -30.24
C THR A 453 8.88 -2.73 -28.87
N LEU A 454 7.69 -2.20 -28.68
CA LEU A 454 7.21 -1.67 -27.41
C LEU A 454 6.23 -2.65 -26.77
N ALA A 455 6.38 -2.91 -25.47
CA ALA A 455 5.41 -3.67 -24.71
C ALA A 455 4.50 -2.72 -23.90
N LEU A 456 3.20 -3.02 -23.87
CA LEU A 456 2.25 -2.41 -22.99
C LEU A 456 1.95 -3.37 -21.84
N ARG A 457 1.97 -2.87 -20.63
CA ARG A 457 1.66 -3.61 -19.42
C ARG A 457 0.51 -2.94 -18.68
N ALA A 458 -0.55 -3.69 -18.33
CA ALA A 458 -1.61 -3.23 -17.45
C ALA A 458 -2.04 -4.36 -16.53
N VAL A 459 -2.17 -4.08 -15.23
CA VAL A 459 -2.45 -5.09 -14.21
C VAL A 459 -3.53 -4.64 -13.24
N GLN A 460 -4.25 -5.63 -12.72
CA GLN A 460 -5.16 -5.51 -11.57
C GLN A 460 -4.53 -6.18 -10.37
N SER A 461 -4.47 -5.46 -9.26
CA SER A 461 -3.96 -5.95 -7.98
C SER A 461 -4.58 -5.16 -6.84
N GLN A 462 -4.59 -5.75 -5.64
CA GLN A 462 -5.02 -5.08 -4.42
C GLN A 462 -3.82 -4.69 -3.53
N ASP A 463 -2.80 -5.53 -3.53
CA ASP A 463 -1.65 -5.45 -2.61
C ASP A 463 -0.29 -5.51 -3.32
N PHE A 464 -0.29 -5.68 -4.64
CA PHE A 464 0.89 -5.91 -5.48
C PHE A 464 1.72 -7.16 -5.12
N MET A 465 1.28 -7.98 -4.16
CA MET A 465 1.86 -9.31 -3.92
C MET A 465 1.49 -10.26 -5.06
N THR A 466 0.23 -10.22 -5.45
CA THR A 466 -0.29 -10.91 -6.64
C THR A 466 -0.92 -9.89 -7.59
N ALA A 467 -0.85 -10.16 -8.89
CA ALA A 467 -1.49 -9.33 -9.89
C ALA A 467 -1.95 -10.16 -11.08
N THR A 468 -3.10 -9.84 -11.63
CA THR A 468 -3.57 -10.36 -12.90
C THR A 468 -3.44 -9.30 -13.98
N TRP A 469 -3.21 -9.70 -15.23
CA TRP A 469 -3.22 -8.76 -16.33
C TRP A 469 -4.64 -8.18 -16.54
N SER A 470 -4.73 -6.90 -16.89
CA SER A 470 -6.01 -6.22 -17.15
C SER A 470 -6.51 -6.58 -18.55
N ARG A 471 -7.78 -6.96 -18.65
CA ARG A 471 -8.43 -7.22 -19.96
C ARG A 471 -8.92 -5.90 -20.53
N LEU A 472 -8.00 -5.13 -21.13
CA LEU A 472 -8.35 -3.89 -21.80
C LEU A 472 -9.19 -4.18 -23.07
N PRO A 473 -10.16 -3.29 -23.42
CA PRO A 473 -10.92 -3.41 -24.66
C PRO A 473 -9.99 -3.46 -25.89
N TYR A 474 -10.30 -4.32 -26.85
CA TYR A 474 -9.49 -4.43 -28.08
C TYR A 474 -9.45 -3.13 -28.87
N GLU A 475 -10.55 -2.38 -28.89
CA GLU A 475 -10.67 -1.08 -29.55
C GLU A 475 -9.70 -0.05 -28.93
N LEU A 476 -9.50 -0.11 -27.59
CA LEU A 476 -8.53 0.72 -26.91
C LEU A 476 -7.10 0.32 -27.28
N LEU A 477 -6.80 -0.98 -27.28
CA LEU A 477 -5.47 -1.49 -27.69
C LEU A 477 -5.15 -1.14 -29.12
N ASP A 478 -6.11 -1.26 -30.05
CA ASP A 478 -5.97 -0.88 -31.44
C ASP A 478 -5.69 0.62 -31.58
N LYS A 479 -6.46 1.45 -30.90
CA LYS A 479 -6.28 2.92 -30.88
C LYS A 479 -4.90 3.33 -30.34
N VAL A 480 -4.50 2.76 -29.19
CA VAL A 480 -3.18 3.01 -28.58
C VAL A 480 -2.07 2.59 -29.52
N SER A 481 -2.16 1.40 -30.11
CA SER A 481 -1.19 0.89 -31.07
C SER A 481 -1.07 1.79 -32.29
N GLY A 482 -2.21 2.17 -32.90
CA GLY A 482 -2.24 3.06 -34.05
C GLY A 482 -1.63 4.43 -33.77
N ARG A 483 -1.96 5.03 -32.62
CA ARG A 483 -1.39 6.31 -32.20
C ARG A 483 0.11 6.22 -31.94
N ILE A 484 0.56 5.23 -31.16
CA ILE A 484 2.00 5.10 -30.86
C ILE A 484 2.82 4.92 -32.12
N VAL A 485 2.42 4.01 -33.02
CA VAL A 485 3.14 3.77 -34.28
C VAL A 485 3.10 4.98 -35.21
N GLY A 486 1.99 5.74 -35.21
CA GLY A 486 1.83 6.92 -36.05
C GLY A 486 2.50 8.19 -35.52
N GLU A 487 2.58 8.38 -34.19
CA GLU A 487 3.04 9.62 -33.56
C GLU A 487 4.48 9.49 -33.02
N VAL A 488 4.94 8.27 -32.63
CA VAL A 488 6.26 8.05 -32.03
C VAL A 488 7.21 7.38 -33.01
N LYS A 489 8.31 8.05 -33.33
CA LYS A 489 9.33 7.53 -34.25
C LYS A 489 10.05 6.32 -33.63
N HIS A 490 10.57 5.44 -34.50
CA HIS A 490 11.38 4.29 -34.11
C HIS A 490 10.63 3.18 -33.35
N ILE A 491 9.31 3.13 -33.46
CA ILE A 491 8.48 2.01 -33.00
C ILE A 491 7.64 1.50 -34.18
N ASN A 492 7.76 0.20 -34.49
CA ASN A 492 6.98 -0.43 -35.54
C ASN A 492 6.17 -1.65 -35.08
N ARG A 493 6.24 -1.99 -33.80
CA ARG A 493 5.51 -3.12 -33.20
C ARG A 493 5.10 -2.87 -31.77
N ILE A 494 3.85 -3.18 -31.47
CA ILE A 494 3.29 -3.13 -30.11
C ILE A 494 2.93 -4.55 -29.68
N CYS A 495 3.31 -4.93 -28.44
CA CYS A 495 2.90 -6.15 -27.78
C CYS A 495 2.15 -5.81 -26.48
N TYR A 496 1.17 -6.64 -26.11
CA TYR A 496 0.49 -6.52 -24.82
C TYR A 496 0.88 -7.69 -23.92
N ASP A 497 1.42 -7.40 -22.72
CA ASP A 497 1.85 -8.43 -21.77
C ASP A 497 0.66 -8.95 -20.97
N ILE A 498 0.32 -10.21 -21.18
CA ILE A 498 -0.80 -10.94 -20.57
C ILE A 498 -0.36 -11.87 -19.44
N THR A 499 0.83 -11.67 -18.88
CA THR A 499 1.37 -12.54 -17.83
C THR A 499 0.96 -12.05 -16.44
N SER A 500 0.45 -12.93 -15.60
CA SER A 500 0.10 -12.63 -14.20
C SER A 500 1.33 -12.66 -13.28
N LYS A 501 1.24 -12.03 -12.12
CA LYS A 501 2.21 -12.16 -11.02
C LYS A 501 1.62 -13.04 -9.92
N PRO A 502 2.25 -14.16 -9.54
CA PRO A 502 3.34 -14.82 -10.23
C PRO A 502 2.92 -15.40 -11.59
N PRO A 503 3.83 -15.86 -12.50
CA PRO A 503 5.28 -15.92 -12.33
C PRO A 503 6.03 -14.62 -12.66
N ALA A 504 5.44 -13.72 -13.46
CA ALA A 504 6.08 -12.44 -13.76
C ALA A 504 6.01 -11.46 -12.59
N THR A 505 6.82 -10.39 -12.64
CA THR A 505 6.68 -9.21 -11.79
C THR A 505 5.73 -8.19 -12.41
N VAL A 506 5.41 -7.10 -11.72
CA VAL A 506 4.62 -6.00 -12.29
C VAL A 506 5.49 -5.19 -13.24
N GLU A 507 6.62 -4.66 -12.75
CA GLU A 507 7.64 -4.03 -13.59
C GLU A 507 8.45 -5.11 -14.33
N TRP A 508 9.06 -4.77 -15.45
CA TRP A 508 9.85 -5.72 -16.25
C TRP A 508 11.31 -5.84 -15.78
N GLU A 509 11.84 -4.76 -15.17
CA GLU A 509 13.18 -4.73 -14.54
C GLU A 509 13.12 -4.28 -13.08
#